data_3e95e35c3ce086ce936909178b86bcac
#
_entry.id   3e95e35c3ce086ce936909178b86bcac
#
_cell.length_a   1.000
_cell.length_b   1.000
_cell.length_c   1.000
_cell.angle_alpha   90.00
_cell.angle_beta   90.00
_cell.angle_gamma   90.00
#
_symmetry.space_group_name_H-M   'P 1'
#
loop_
_entity.id
_entity.type
_entity.pdbx_description
1 polymer ?
#
loop_
_entity_poly.entity_id
_entity_poly.type
_entity_poly.pdbx_seq_one_letter_code
_entity_poly.pdbx_strand_id
1 'polypeptide(L)'
;MKSVEPAPPSRRRFGLPWEIGAFLLAFVALQIWQARELHSGLMPPVAGQLADGRPMSLEAALRDAGGKPLLFYVWSESCPICLAEEGTIAGIAEDWPVLTLALQSGDAETVAKFMRERKLAYPALVDARGEIAWSLGVRATPAWFVVDGRRAIRFSGMGYTTGWGLRARLWWAQAFA
;
A
#
# COMPACT_ATOMS: atom_id res chain seq x y z
N MET A 1 -26.16 -68.73 7.08
CA MET A 1 -26.65 -67.46 6.54
C MET A 1 -25.86 -66.37 7.22
N LYS A 2 -24.90 -65.74 6.48
CA LYS A 2 -24.11 -64.55 6.98
C LYS A 2 -24.88 -63.30 6.62
N SER A 3 -25.33 -62.57 7.61
CA SER A 3 -25.96 -61.26 7.46
C SER A 3 -24.95 -60.26 6.95
N VAL A 4 -25.19 -59.69 5.77
CA VAL A 4 -24.41 -58.59 5.17
C VAL A 4 -24.88 -57.31 5.82
N GLU A 5 -23.97 -56.69 6.58
CA GLU A 5 -24.17 -55.39 7.20
C GLU A 5 -24.08 -54.29 6.14
N PRO A 6 -25.04 -53.37 6.02
CA PRO A 6 -24.96 -52.33 5.01
C PRO A 6 -23.86 -51.29 5.32
N ALA A 7 -23.04 -50.98 4.32
CA ALA A 7 -21.98 -49.99 4.42
C ALA A 7 -22.54 -48.59 4.80
N PRO A 8 -21.81 -47.82 5.64
CA PRO A 8 -22.26 -46.48 6.04
C PRO A 8 -22.26 -45.52 4.83
N PRO A 9 -23.20 -44.54 4.77
CA PRO A 9 -23.28 -43.60 3.68
C PRO A 9 -22.06 -42.72 3.61
N SER A 10 -21.46 -42.66 2.43
CA SER A 10 -20.31 -41.75 2.16
C SER A 10 -20.76 -40.31 2.37
N ARG A 11 -20.24 -39.66 3.41
CA ARG A 11 -20.39 -38.21 3.63
C ARG A 11 -19.67 -37.49 2.47
N ARG A 12 -20.43 -37.02 1.49
CA ARG A 12 -19.94 -36.08 0.47
C ARG A 12 -19.45 -34.81 1.19
N ARG A 13 -18.14 -34.62 1.21
CA ARG A 13 -17.52 -33.37 1.67
C ARG A 13 -17.79 -32.30 0.61
N PHE A 14 -18.93 -31.65 0.69
CA PHE A 14 -19.29 -30.45 -0.10
C PHE A 14 -18.82 -29.15 0.61
N GLY A 15 -17.61 -29.13 1.18
CA GLY A 15 -17.17 -28.01 2.02
C GLY A 15 -16.16 -27.06 1.35
N LEU A 16 -15.22 -27.56 0.55
CA LEU A 16 -14.04 -26.82 0.15
C LEU A 16 -14.27 -25.54 -0.69
N PRO A 17 -15.12 -25.52 -1.73
CA PRO A 17 -15.31 -24.30 -2.53
C PRO A 17 -16.09 -23.20 -1.80
N TRP A 18 -17.02 -23.55 -0.92
CA TRP A 18 -17.79 -22.59 -0.12
C TRP A 18 -16.93 -21.91 0.96
N GLU A 19 -16.12 -22.68 1.65
CA GLU A 19 -15.22 -22.16 2.69
C GLU A 19 -14.19 -21.18 2.09
N ILE A 20 -13.61 -21.49 0.93
CA ILE A 20 -12.71 -20.58 0.19
C ILE A 20 -13.46 -19.32 -0.23
N GLY A 21 -14.68 -19.44 -0.77
CA GLY A 21 -15.49 -18.29 -1.16
C GLY A 21 -15.84 -17.39 0.02
N ALA A 22 -16.24 -17.97 1.15
CA ALA A 22 -16.54 -17.24 2.38
C ALA A 22 -15.28 -16.54 2.94
N PHE A 23 -14.12 -17.21 2.92
CA PHE A 23 -12.85 -16.62 3.34
C PHE A 23 -12.44 -15.44 2.44
N LEU A 24 -12.55 -15.58 1.12
CA LEU A 24 -12.27 -14.51 0.17
C LEU A 24 -13.21 -13.31 0.37
N LEU A 25 -14.50 -13.55 0.57
CA LEU A 25 -15.47 -12.49 0.87
C LEU A 25 -15.15 -11.78 2.18
N ALA A 26 -14.85 -12.52 3.24
CA ALA A 26 -14.46 -11.95 4.52
C ALA A 26 -13.16 -11.15 4.42
N PHE A 27 -12.17 -11.64 3.66
CA PHE A 27 -10.91 -10.94 3.42
C PHE A 27 -11.15 -9.63 2.64
N VAL A 28 -11.93 -9.66 1.57
CA VAL A 28 -12.28 -8.45 0.80
C VAL A 28 -13.08 -7.46 1.65
N ALA A 29 -14.04 -7.94 2.45
CA ALA A 29 -14.80 -7.09 3.35
C ALA A 29 -13.91 -6.41 4.41
N LEU A 30 -12.93 -7.15 4.97
CA LEU A 30 -11.95 -6.60 5.91
C LEU A 30 -11.08 -5.54 5.23
N GLN A 31 -10.60 -5.78 4.01
CA GLN A 31 -9.81 -4.82 3.25
C GLN A 31 -10.60 -3.52 2.97
N ILE A 32 -11.87 -3.65 2.58
CA ILE A 32 -12.76 -2.49 2.36
C ILE A 32 -13.00 -1.75 3.67
N TRP A 33 -13.20 -2.47 4.78
CA TRP A 33 -13.43 -1.87 6.09
C TRP A 33 -12.21 -1.09 6.58
N GLN A 34 -11.00 -1.65 6.46
CA GLN A 34 -9.75 -0.97 6.82
C GLN A 34 -9.49 0.27 5.95
N ALA A 35 -9.84 0.22 4.67
CA ALA A 35 -9.66 1.35 3.76
C ALA A 35 -10.60 2.54 4.03
N ARG A 36 -11.70 2.35 4.79
CA ARG A 36 -12.68 3.42 5.09
C ARG A 36 -12.11 4.55 5.97
N GLU A 37 -11.08 4.27 6.76
CA GLU A 37 -10.44 5.26 7.61
C GLU A 37 -9.43 6.14 6.84
N LEU A 38 -9.00 5.71 5.65
CA LEU A 38 -8.10 6.47 4.83
C LEU A 38 -8.76 7.74 4.30
N HIS A 39 -7.99 8.81 4.28
CA HIS A 39 -8.45 10.08 3.71
C HIS A 39 -8.93 9.89 2.27
N SER A 40 -10.03 10.55 1.91
CA SER A 40 -10.63 10.52 0.57
C SER A 40 -10.83 11.95 0.06
N GLY A 41 -10.98 12.11 -1.24
CA GLY A 41 -11.09 13.42 -1.86
C GLY A 41 -9.74 14.06 -2.16
N LEU A 42 -9.51 15.30 -1.77
CA LEU A 42 -8.22 15.97 -1.96
C LEU A 42 -7.24 15.55 -0.87
N MET A 43 -6.08 15.06 -1.27
CA MET A 43 -5.02 14.71 -0.31
C MET A 43 -4.56 15.96 0.45
N PRO A 44 -4.51 15.93 1.79
CA PRO A 44 -4.01 17.04 2.59
C PRO A 44 -2.60 17.46 2.14
N PRO A 45 -2.19 18.72 2.41
CA PRO A 45 -0.80 19.11 2.21
C PRO A 45 0.14 18.18 3.00
N VAL A 46 1.08 17.57 2.30
CA VAL A 46 2.11 16.73 2.89
C VAL A 46 3.45 17.36 2.60
N ALA A 47 4.21 17.68 3.63
CA ALA A 47 5.56 18.22 3.51
C ALA A 47 6.42 17.72 4.66
N GLY A 48 7.71 17.54 4.38
CA GLY A 48 8.65 17.06 5.38
C GLY A 48 10.07 17.03 4.82
N GLN A 49 10.94 16.37 5.56
CA GLN A 49 12.31 16.12 5.17
C GLN A 49 12.44 14.72 4.57
N LEU A 50 13.10 14.60 3.43
CA LEU A 50 13.51 13.30 2.89
C LEU A 50 14.61 12.68 3.75
N ALA A 51 14.79 11.38 3.62
CA ALA A 51 15.86 10.63 4.27
C ALA A 51 17.27 11.17 3.92
N ASP A 52 17.44 11.81 2.74
CA ASP A 52 18.69 12.46 2.33
C ASP A 52 18.86 13.89 2.85
N GLY A 53 17.95 14.36 3.70
CA GLY A 53 17.98 15.69 4.33
C GLY A 53 17.33 16.82 3.51
N ARG A 54 16.95 16.58 2.26
CA ARG A 54 16.31 17.61 1.43
C ARG A 54 14.85 17.83 1.81
N PRO A 55 14.33 19.06 1.80
CA PRO A 55 12.91 19.29 1.96
C PRO A 55 12.13 18.79 0.73
N MET A 56 10.96 18.20 0.96
CA MET A 56 10.07 17.74 -0.11
C MET A 56 8.62 17.94 0.32
N SER A 57 7.76 18.26 -0.65
CA SER A 57 6.31 18.27 -0.46
C SER A 57 5.62 17.43 -1.53
N LEU A 58 4.40 17.02 -1.24
CA LEU A 58 3.55 16.33 -2.22
C LEU A 58 3.35 17.19 -3.47
N GLU A 59 3.15 18.51 -3.29
CA GLU A 59 2.95 19.44 -4.38
C GLU A 59 4.22 19.55 -5.28
N ALA A 60 5.40 19.51 -4.68
CA ALA A 60 6.65 19.48 -5.44
C ALA A 60 6.75 18.17 -6.24
N ALA A 61 6.53 17.03 -5.59
CA ALA A 61 6.55 15.72 -6.24
C ALA A 61 5.53 15.61 -7.39
N LEU A 62 4.32 16.16 -7.23
CA LEU A 62 3.31 16.19 -8.30
C LEU A 62 3.69 17.12 -9.46
N ARG A 63 4.37 18.25 -9.21
CA ARG A 63 4.91 19.11 -10.28
C ARG A 63 5.99 18.39 -11.07
N ASP A 64 6.91 17.72 -10.35
CA ASP A 64 8.01 16.95 -10.96
C ASP A 64 7.48 15.73 -11.74
N ALA A 65 6.30 15.21 -11.36
CA ALA A 65 5.62 14.14 -12.07
C ALA A 65 5.13 14.51 -13.48
N GLY A 66 5.12 15.81 -13.84
CA GLY A 66 4.78 16.26 -15.20
C GLY A 66 3.36 15.88 -15.65
N GLY A 67 2.40 15.83 -14.73
CA GLY A 67 1.01 15.47 -15.00
C GLY A 67 0.70 13.98 -14.88
N LYS A 68 1.69 13.12 -14.65
CA LYS A 68 1.45 11.72 -14.32
C LYS A 68 0.89 11.59 -12.90
N PRO A 69 0.01 10.62 -12.63
CA PRO A 69 -0.37 10.29 -11.26
C PRO A 69 0.82 9.77 -10.47
N LEU A 70 0.81 10.04 -9.17
CA LEU A 70 1.88 9.70 -8.23
C LEU A 70 1.39 8.60 -7.29
N LEU A 71 2.23 7.60 -7.04
CA LEU A 71 2.05 6.65 -5.95
C LEU A 71 2.64 7.23 -4.67
N PHE A 72 1.78 7.51 -3.68
CA PHE A 72 2.20 7.82 -2.32
C PHE A 72 2.10 6.55 -1.47
N TYR A 73 3.24 6.04 -0.99
CA TYR A 73 3.32 4.75 -0.30
C TYR A 73 3.85 4.91 1.12
N VAL A 74 3.09 4.46 2.11
CA VAL A 74 3.45 4.54 3.54
C VAL A 74 3.95 3.19 4.02
N TRP A 75 5.14 3.17 4.60
CA TRP A 75 5.81 1.96 5.06
C TRP A 75 6.52 2.16 6.40
N SER A 76 6.93 1.08 7.04
CA SER A 76 7.78 1.08 8.23
C SER A 76 8.85 0.02 8.12
N GLU A 77 10.04 0.28 8.65
CA GLU A 77 11.17 -0.68 8.66
C GLU A 77 10.84 -1.97 9.42
N SER A 78 9.96 -1.89 10.41
CA SER A 78 9.53 -3.03 11.23
C SER A 78 8.35 -3.82 10.63
N CYS A 79 7.82 -3.41 9.48
CA CYS A 79 6.66 -4.02 8.85
C CYS A 79 7.06 -5.16 7.90
N PRO A 80 6.79 -6.44 8.21
CA PRO A 80 7.19 -7.57 7.36
C PRO A 80 6.57 -7.53 5.95
N ILE A 81 5.33 -7.03 5.83
CA ILE A 81 4.63 -6.91 4.54
C ILE A 81 5.32 -5.84 3.70
N CYS A 82 5.72 -4.71 4.30
CA CYS A 82 6.44 -3.65 3.61
C CYS A 82 7.78 -4.15 3.05
N LEU A 83 8.52 -4.95 3.86
CA LEU A 83 9.77 -5.58 3.43
C LEU A 83 9.57 -6.51 2.22
N ALA A 84 8.47 -7.25 2.19
CA ALA A 84 8.13 -8.12 1.06
C ALA A 84 7.75 -7.34 -0.22
N GLU A 85 7.25 -6.10 -0.08
CA GLU A 85 6.83 -5.25 -1.19
C GLU A 85 7.92 -4.31 -1.73
N GLU A 86 9.09 -4.20 -1.07
CA GLU A 86 10.18 -3.28 -1.48
C GLU A 86 10.53 -3.37 -2.96
N GLY A 87 10.74 -4.58 -3.47
CA GLY A 87 11.04 -4.82 -4.88
C GLY A 87 9.88 -4.42 -5.81
N THR A 88 8.65 -4.59 -5.34
CA THR A 88 7.44 -4.15 -6.07
C THR A 88 7.40 -2.64 -6.21
N ILE A 89 7.62 -1.91 -5.10
CA ILE A 89 7.62 -0.45 -5.09
C ILE A 89 8.80 0.12 -5.88
N ALA A 90 9.99 -0.47 -5.73
CA ALA A 90 11.16 -0.09 -6.52
C ALA A 90 10.91 -0.25 -8.03
N GLY A 91 10.33 -1.37 -8.46
CA GLY A 91 9.98 -1.57 -9.87
C GLY A 91 8.89 -0.62 -10.37
N ILE A 92 7.96 -0.18 -9.51
CA ILE A 92 6.98 0.87 -9.89
C ILE A 92 7.68 2.22 -10.08
N ALA A 93 8.66 2.54 -9.23
CA ALA A 93 9.40 3.79 -9.30
C ALA A 93 10.25 3.96 -10.58
N GLU A 94 10.52 2.89 -11.32
CA GLU A 94 11.16 2.94 -12.65
C GLU A 94 10.24 3.55 -13.71
N ASP A 95 8.92 3.34 -13.61
CA ASP A 95 7.95 3.72 -14.64
C ASP A 95 7.06 4.90 -14.21
N TRP A 96 6.84 5.05 -12.92
CA TRP A 96 5.87 5.98 -12.33
C TRP A 96 6.49 6.84 -11.24
N PRO A 97 6.00 8.10 -11.08
CA PRO A 97 6.35 8.92 -9.94
C PRO A 97 5.95 8.24 -8.62
N VAL A 98 6.91 8.12 -7.72
CA VAL A 98 6.72 7.55 -6.38
C VAL A 98 7.27 8.52 -5.34
N LEU A 99 6.49 8.80 -4.32
CA LEU A 99 6.92 9.44 -3.07
C LEU A 99 6.53 8.53 -1.93
N THR A 100 7.46 8.20 -1.05
CA THR A 100 7.14 7.33 0.09
C THR A 100 7.21 8.08 1.41
N LEU A 101 6.61 7.49 2.45
CA LEU A 101 6.60 7.99 3.81
C LEU A 101 7.08 6.88 4.75
N ALA A 102 8.23 7.09 5.39
CA ALA A 102 8.77 6.19 6.41
C ALA A 102 8.14 6.50 7.76
N LEU A 103 7.09 5.75 8.10
CA LEU A 103 6.33 5.91 9.33
C LEU A 103 7.07 5.28 10.52
N GLN A 104 7.36 6.10 11.55
CA GLN A 104 7.95 5.65 12.81
C GLN A 104 9.18 4.74 12.63
N SER A 105 10.00 5.04 11.63
CA SER A 105 11.20 4.29 11.26
C SER A 105 12.50 4.99 11.69
N GLY A 106 12.43 5.82 12.72
CA GLY A 106 13.55 6.61 13.22
C GLY A 106 13.69 7.98 12.56
N ASP A 107 14.86 8.57 12.71
CA ASP A 107 15.23 9.85 12.12
C ASP A 107 15.71 9.70 10.66
N ALA A 108 16.07 10.82 10.03
CA ALA A 108 16.50 10.83 8.63
C ALA A 108 17.76 9.98 8.39
N GLU A 109 18.70 9.97 9.33
CA GLU A 109 19.93 9.17 9.22
C GLU A 109 19.65 7.68 9.28
N THR A 110 18.79 7.26 10.22
CA THR A 110 18.34 5.87 10.38
C THR A 110 17.62 5.38 9.12
N VAL A 111 16.66 6.16 8.61
CA VAL A 111 15.92 5.83 7.39
C VAL A 111 16.86 5.77 6.19
N ALA A 112 17.77 6.73 6.04
CA ALA A 112 18.75 6.74 4.95
C ALA A 112 19.68 5.52 5.00
N LYS A 113 20.12 5.12 6.20
CA LYS A 113 20.94 3.91 6.38
C LYS A 113 20.17 2.66 5.94
N PHE A 114 18.95 2.47 6.44
CA PHE A 114 18.08 1.37 6.08
C PHE A 114 17.89 1.29 4.55
N MET A 115 17.56 2.41 3.90
CA MET A 115 17.35 2.46 2.45
C MET A 115 18.61 2.11 1.67
N ARG A 116 19.78 2.60 2.09
CA ARG A 116 21.08 2.27 1.44
C ARG A 116 21.40 0.77 1.54
N GLU A 117 21.25 0.19 2.73
CA GLU A 117 21.52 -1.25 2.96
C GLU A 117 20.64 -2.14 2.08
N ARG A 118 19.41 -1.72 1.81
CA ARG A 118 18.42 -2.43 0.99
C ARG A 118 18.39 -1.97 -0.48
N LYS A 119 19.22 -1.01 -0.86
CA LYS A 119 19.32 -0.44 -2.22
C LYS A 119 18.00 0.15 -2.74
N LEU A 120 17.25 0.82 -1.85
CA LEU A 120 15.99 1.46 -2.19
C LEU A 120 16.27 2.88 -2.71
N ALA A 121 15.94 3.13 -3.99
CA ALA A 121 16.28 4.37 -4.69
C ALA A 121 15.13 5.40 -4.75
N TYR A 122 13.93 5.06 -4.31
CA TYR A 122 12.80 5.98 -4.30
C TYR A 122 12.88 6.99 -3.14
N PRO A 123 12.33 8.23 -3.29
CA PRO A 123 12.34 9.24 -2.24
C PRO A 123 11.45 8.83 -1.06
N ALA A 124 11.93 9.04 0.17
CA ALA A 124 11.20 8.76 1.39
C ALA A 124 11.17 9.97 2.32
N LEU A 125 9.98 10.50 2.60
CA LEU A 125 9.73 11.44 3.68
C LEU A 125 9.87 10.72 5.03
N VAL A 126 10.41 11.40 6.03
CA VAL A 126 10.58 10.88 7.38
C VAL A 126 9.44 11.36 8.25
N ASP A 127 8.69 10.44 8.81
CA ASP A 127 7.58 10.70 9.74
C ASP A 127 7.82 9.97 11.07
N ALA A 128 8.85 10.41 11.80
CA ALA A 128 9.29 9.76 13.02
C ALA A 128 8.20 9.69 14.11
N ARG A 129 7.27 10.65 14.13
CA ARG A 129 6.17 10.71 15.10
C ARG A 129 4.84 10.19 14.58
N GLY A 130 4.74 9.93 13.28
CA GLY A 130 3.52 9.44 12.65
C GLY A 130 2.45 10.52 12.39
N GLU A 131 2.81 11.81 12.52
CA GLU A 131 1.86 12.91 12.40
C GLU A 131 1.28 13.03 10.98
N ILE A 132 2.13 12.86 9.96
CA ILE A 132 1.70 12.89 8.56
C ILE A 132 0.80 11.71 8.27
N ALA A 133 1.22 10.50 8.63
CA ALA A 133 0.44 9.29 8.42
C ALA A 133 -0.94 9.37 9.09
N TRP A 134 -1.00 9.87 10.31
CA TRP A 134 -2.26 10.03 11.05
C TRP A 134 -3.21 11.04 10.39
N SER A 135 -2.68 12.14 9.86
CA SER A 135 -3.48 13.13 9.12
C SER A 135 -4.13 12.54 7.86
N LEU A 136 -3.53 11.50 7.30
CA LEU A 136 -4.02 10.74 6.14
C LEU A 136 -4.94 9.57 6.53
N GLY A 137 -5.23 9.38 7.82
CA GLY A 137 -6.03 8.26 8.31
C GLY A 137 -5.28 6.92 8.33
N VAL A 138 -3.96 6.92 8.13
CA VAL A 138 -3.15 5.70 8.14
C VAL A 138 -2.96 5.21 9.58
N ARG A 139 -3.44 4.01 9.87
CA ARG A 139 -3.34 3.35 11.18
C ARG A 139 -2.45 2.12 11.16
N ALA A 140 -2.14 1.60 9.99
CA ALA A 140 -1.26 0.44 9.81
C ALA A 140 -0.51 0.54 8.47
N THR A 141 0.60 -0.18 8.38
CA THR A 141 1.42 -0.26 7.16
C THR A 141 1.38 -1.68 6.57
N PRO A 142 1.53 -1.79 5.25
CA PRO A 142 1.63 -0.70 4.28
C PRO A 142 0.29 -0.01 4.03
N ALA A 143 0.33 1.27 3.62
CA ALA A 143 -0.81 1.97 3.06
C ALA A 143 -0.37 2.69 1.79
N TRP A 144 -1.29 2.89 0.86
CA TRP A 144 -0.96 3.49 -0.42
C TRP A 144 -2.10 4.36 -0.94
N PHE A 145 -1.73 5.40 -1.69
CA PHE A 145 -2.62 6.33 -2.35
C PHE A 145 -2.14 6.55 -3.78
N VAL A 146 -3.03 6.51 -4.74
CA VAL A 146 -2.80 6.97 -6.10
C VAL A 146 -3.40 8.37 -6.21
N VAL A 147 -2.53 9.36 -6.44
CA VAL A 147 -2.88 10.79 -6.40
C VAL A 147 -2.66 11.40 -7.78
N ASP A 148 -3.65 12.10 -8.31
CA ASP A 148 -3.52 12.80 -9.60
C ASP A 148 -2.83 14.17 -9.45
N GLY A 149 -2.56 14.82 -10.59
CA GLY A 149 -1.90 16.13 -10.63
C GLY A 149 -2.67 17.26 -9.93
N ARG A 150 -3.94 17.05 -9.59
CA ARG A 150 -4.80 17.99 -8.84
C ARG A 150 -4.87 17.67 -7.35
N ARG A 151 -4.04 16.74 -6.88
CA ARG A 151 -4.05 16.18 -5.52
C ARG A 151 -5.30 15.36 -5.19
N ALA A 152 -6.12 14.99 -6.16
CA ALA A 152 -7.26 14.12 -5.88
C ALA A 152 -6.77 12.67 -5.67
N ILE A 153 -7.20 12.06 -4.57
CA ILE A 153 -7.00 10.64 -4.30
C ILE A 153 -7.93 9.86 -5.20
N ARG A 154 -7.37 9.16 -6.19
CA ARG A 154 -8.12 8.32 -7.13
C ARG A 154 -8.34 6.93 -6.59
N PHE A 155 -7.35 6.42 -5.89
CA PHE A 155 -7.41 5.12 -5.21
C PHE A 155 -6.61 5.20 -3.91
N SER A 156 -7.05 4.46 -2.92
CA SER A 156 -6.32 4.25 -1.68
C SER A 156 -6.56 2.84 -1.17
N GLY A 157 -5.66 2.36 -0.34
CA GLY A 157 -5.80 1.06 0.32
C GLY A 157 -4.78 0.87 1.41
N MET A 158 -5.01 -0.15 2.22
CA MET A 158 -4.15 -0.55 3.33
C MET A 158 -3.89 -2.06 3.25
N GLY A 159 -2.68 -2.48 3.63
CA GLY A 159 -2.24 -3.87 3.55
C GLY A 159 -1.61 -4.22 2.19
N TYR A 160 -1.31 -5.51 2.04
CA TYR A 160 -0.60 -6.04 0.87
C TYR A 160 -1.29 -5.69 -0.45
N THR A 161 -0.47 -5.29 -1.43
CA THR A 161 -0.95 -5.03 -2.80
C THR A 161 0.01 -5.60 -3.84
N THR A 162 -0.53 -5.95 -5.01
CA THR A 162 0.29 -6.47 -6.11
C THR A 162 0.80 -5.33 -7.00
N GLY A 163 2.00 -5.48 -7.55
CA GLY A 163 2.56 -4.51 -8.50
C GLY A 163 1.68 -4.28 -9.73
N TRP A 164 1.03 -5.34 -10.22
CA TRP A 164 0.04 -5.22 -11.30
C TRP A 164 -1.18 -4.41 -10.89
N GLY A 165 -1.68 -4.64 -9.67
CA GLY A 165 -2.82 -3.89 -9.14
C GLY A 165 -2.53 -2.40 -9.00
N LEU A 166 -1.33 -2.02 -8.53
CA LEU A 166 -0.92 -0.62 -8.43
C LEU A 166 -0.72 0.00 -9.81
N ARG A 167 -0.03 -0.68 -10.74
CA ARG A 167 0.16 -0.18 -12.10
C ARG A 167 -1.16 0.04 -12.85
N ALA A 168 -2.11 -0.88 -12.71
CA ALA A 168 -3.44 -0.73 -13.32
C ALA A 168 -4.18 0.51 -12.78
N ARG A 169 -4.07 0.81 -11.48
CA ARG A 169 -4.67 2.01 -10.87
C ARG A 169 -3.98 3.30 -11.30
N LEU A 170 -2.65 3.29 -11.39
CA LEU A 170 -1.86 4.43 -11.89
C LEU A 170 -2.22 4.70 -13.36
N TRP A 171 -2.25 3.67 -14.19
CA TRP A 171 -2.64 3.79 -15.59
C TRP A 171 -4.08 4.32 -15.73
N TRP A 172 -5.01 3.79 -14.93
CA TRP A 172 -6.40 4.25 -14.95
C TRP A 172 -6.49 5.73 -14.50
N ALA A 173 -5.79 6.12 -13.44
CA ALA A 173 -5.76 7.50 -12.96
C ALA A 173 -5.18 8.45 -14.02
N GLN A 174 -4.19 8.01 -14.82
CA GLN A 174 -3.64 8.81 -15.91
C GLN A 174 -4.63 8.96 -17.07
N ALA A 175 -5.40 7.92 -17.39
CA ALA A 175 -6.33 7.93 -18.53
C ALA A 175 -7.61 8.74 -18.25
N PHE A 176 -8.04 8.85 -16.99
CA PHE A 176 -9.35 9.40 -16.57
C PHE A 176 -9.26 10.53 -15.51
N ALA A 177 -8.09 11.17 -15.36
CA ALA A 177 -7.88 12.29 -14.41
C ALA A 177 -8.28 13.64 -14.99
#